data_6f119dd1aaa6cfb72818f94543899448
#
_entry.id   6f119dd1aaa6cfb72818f94543899448
#
_cell.length_a   1.000
_cell.length_b   1.000
_cell.length_c   1.000
_cell.angle_alpha   90.00
_cell.angle_beta   90.00
_cell.angle_gamma   90.00
#
_symmetry.space_group_name_H-M   'P 1'
#
loop_
_entity.id
_entity.type
_entity.pdbx_description
1 polymer ?
#
loop_
_entity_poly.entity_id
_entity_poly.type
_entity_poly.pdbx_seq_one_letter_code
_entity_poly.pdbx_strand_id
1 'polypeptide(L)'
;MIRPRPLVVLAALMLVATLTSPATAAKASSSFYLVQTPAFPEQKVTFHGVIKPKVKNAVVRIDVKLGSTWTDTRLRTKSTPSGAWKIQARATGLEGRATYRARVTIGNKTLTTGSRSVVIEAPPAISTPDELIAVTGPGGRIHGTDVSRWQHPYDKPIDFQKMYDAGIRFVMIKASDTRDDADALALKYLLMDRNAAQAAGIYTGYYHYTILPNTTDRAEVIRDAQAQAQKAIWRLSSLGGYTEKDLPYALDLENNCVAASGSTCTKYAPRSLVTLWAETWLDTMYEKTGRKPFFYSYPTFMEQAMVRSEKLRQYPLWKARYGIDPADLTAEPGRKDFGCFVHSWSKSDCTSLWQIWQYSSCGIGKRYGVASSRIDLNVFRGDTASFLQLTRGIWTPQTGDYLPVKEPTSIFVTDIRATTTDKPTRIKVEVKRPSGDPVVTGTVAFRLNGDNPKRVNQTPVRDASGVWTLSLRNLPAGLTEGFIAYVDQTGTHAEIRQNISFNLIQGVEPTPSPTPKPTATRPPVVVDTCKGQIKN
;
A
#
# COMPACT_ATOMS: atom_id res chain seq x y z
N MET A 1 -96.75 -59.37 14.15
CA MET A 1 -95.59 -58.71 14.76
C MET A 1 -94.34 -59.49 14.35
N ILE A 2 -93.70 -59.07 13.29
CA ILE A 2 -92.59 -59.77 12.74
C ILE A 2 -91.44 -58.74 12.62
N ARG A 3 -90.35 -58.95 13.32
CA ARG A 3 -89.14 -58.14 13.28
C ARG A 3 -88.28 -58.60 12.08
N PRO A 4 -87.78 -57.76 11.25
CA PRO A 4 -86.80 -58.11 10.28
C PRO A 4 -85.37 -58.13 10.81
N ARG A 5 -84.60 -59.11 10.44
CA ARG A 5 -83.11 -59.26 10.65
C ARG A 5 -82.35 -58.34 9.74
N PRO A 6 -81.21 -57.77 10.16
CA PRO A 6 -80.36 -56.98 9.25
C PRO A 6 -79.50 -57.84 8.41
N LEU A 7 -79.40 -57.48 7.16
CA LEU A 7 -78.46 -58.03 6.13
C LEU A 7 -77.02 -57.49 6.40
N VAL A 8 -76.08 -58.39 6.58
CA VAL A 8 -74.65 -58.04 6.66
C VAL A 8 -74.14 -58.02 5.20
N VAL A 9 -73.77 -56.82 4.73
CA VAL A 9 -73.06 -56.66 3.43
C VAL A 9 -71.57 -56.71 3.71
N LEU A 10 -70.90 -57.76 3.22
CA LEU A 10 -69.44 -57.88 3.24
C LEU A 10 -68.89 -57.03 2.09
N ALA A 11 -68.29 -55.89 2.44
CA ALA A 11 -67.54 -55.10 1.46
C ALA A 11 -66.11 -55.68 1.35
N ALA A 12 -65.83 -56.29 0.22
CA ALA A 12 -64.47 -56.72 -0.12
C ALA A 12 -63.60 -55.51 -0.50
N LEU A 13 -62.68 -55.10 0.37
CA LEU A 13 -61.66 -54.10 0.07
C LEU A 13 -60.62 -54.72 -0.90
N MET A 14 -60.65 -54.35 -2.16
CA MET A 14 -59.54 -54.58 -3.09
C MET A 14 -58.42 -53.59 -2.77
N LEU A 15 -57.34 -54.08 -2.17
CA LEU A 15 -56.08 -53.32 -1.95
C LEU A 15 -55.37 -53.25 -3.30
N VAL A 16 -55.53 -52.14 -4.04
CA VAL A 16 -54.70 -51.85 -5.21
C VAL A 16 -53.31 -51.43 -4.72
N ALA A 17 -52.38 -52.38 -4.69
CA ALA A 17 -50.98 -52.08 -4.47
C ALA A 17 -50.44 -51.36 -5.71
N THR A 18 -50.41 -50.02 -5.66
CA THR A 18 -49.64 -49.23 -6.61
C THR A 18 -48.17 -49.53 -6.39
N LEU A 19 -47.60 -50.34 -7.22
CA LEU A 19 -46.15 -50.52 -7.37
C LEU A 19 -45.56 -49.16 -7.82
N THR A 20 -45.24 -48.30 -6.89
CA THR A 20 -44.37 -47.15 -7.18
C THR A 20 -42.99 -47.72 -7.49
N SER A 21 -42.64 -47.75 -8.76
CA SER A 21 -41.27 -48.00 -9.20
C SER A 21 -40.36 -47.09 -8.42
N PRO A 22 -39.27 -47.55 -7.79
CA PRO A 22 -38.33 -46.68 -7.11
C PRO A 22 -37.80 -45.67 -8.15
N ALA A 23 -38.12 -44.40 -7.95
CA ALA A 23 -37.55 -43.36 -8.77
C ALA A 23 -36.03 -43.50 -8.68
N THR A 24 -35.41 -43.91 -9.79
CA THR A 24 -33.96 -44.03 -9.87
C THR A 24 -33.38 -42.66 -9.46
N ALA A 25 -32.80 -42.63 -8.25
CA ALA A 25 -32.21 -41.43 -7.72
C ALA A 25 -31.19 -40.87 -8.76
N ALA A 26 -31.47 -39.70 -9.30
CA ALA A 26 -30.64 -39.09 -10.32
C ALA A 26 -29.19 -39.08 -9.85
N LYS A 27 -28.30 -39.63 -10.67
CA LYS A 27 -26.87 -39.71 -10.35
C LYS A 27 -26.33 -38.32 -10.11
N ALA A 28 -25.79 -38.07 -8.91
CA ALA A 28 -25.25 -36.77 -8.57
C ALA A 28 -24.07 -36.43 -9.50
N SER A 29 -24.03 -35.19 -9.97
CA SER A 29 -23.00 -34.67 -10.86
C SER A 29 -22.63 -33.25 -10.48
N SER A 30 -21.47 -32.79 -10.90
CA SER A 30 -21.07 -31.36 -10.80
C SER A 30 -20.44 -30.91 -12.11
N SER A 31 -20.84 -29.76 -12.58
CA SER A 31 -20.10 -29.06 -13.63
C SER A 31 -18.82 -28.44 -13.08
N PHE A 32 -17.86 -28.22 -13.98
CA PHE A 32 -16.57 -27.62 -13.65
C PHE A 32 -16.13 -26.71 -14.81
N TYR A 33 -16.07 -25.41 -14.58
CA TYR A 33 -15.73 -24.40 -15.56
C TYR A 33 -14.52 -23.59 -15.08
N LEU A 34 -13.74 -23.10 -16.03
CA LEU A 34 -12.62 -22.19 -15.85
C LEU A 34 -13.00 -20.80 -16.37
N VAL A 35 -12.75 -19.74 -15.58
CA VAL A 35 -13.05 -18.36 -15.97
C VAL A 35 -11.88 -17.70 -16.70
N GLN A 36 -10.65 -18.07 -16.37
CA GLN A 36 -9.44 -17.44 -16.91
C GLN A 36 -8.50 -18.45 -17.55
N THR A 37 -8.08 -18.12 -18.78
CA THR A 37 -6.98 -18.76 -19.49
C THR A 37 -6.57 -17.85 -20.66
N PRO A 38 -5.27 -17.61 -20.92
CA PRO A 38 -4.09 -18.11 -20.20
C PRO A 38 -3.89 -17.45 -18.83
N ALA A 39 -2.93 -17.94 -18.08
CA ALA A 39 -2.54 -17.41 -16.77
C ALA A 39 -1.02 -17.38 -16.66
N PHE A 40 -0.48 -16.45 -15.87
CA PHE A 40 0.93 -16.49 -15.49
C PHE A 40 1.16 -17.40 -14.29
N PRO A 41 2.40 -17.88 -14.06
CA PRO A 41 2.73 -18.62 -12.88
C PRO A 41 2.24 -17.92 -11.61
N GLU A 42 1.67 -18.71 -10.68
CA GLU A 42 1.13 -18.22 -9.41
C GLU A 42 -0.07 -17.26 -9.49
N GLN A 43 -0.53 -16.90 -10.68
CA GLN A 43 -1.78 -16.15 -10.85
C GLN A 43 -2.97 -16.94 -10.32
N LYS A 44 -3.91 -16.25 -9.66
CA LYS A 44 -5.18 -16.87 -9.24
C LYS A 44 -6.11 -17.04 -10.43
N VAL A 45 -6.50 -18.28 -10.68
CA VAL A 45 -7.54 -18.64 -11.63
C VAL A 45 -8.82 -18.99 -10.89
N THR A 46 -9.96 -18.66 -11.47
CA THR A 46 -11.27 -18.91 -10.88
C THR A 46 -11.93 -20.11 -11.52
N PHE A 47 -12.28 -21.08 -10.71
CA PHE A 47 -13.13 -22.20 -11.10
C PHE A 47 -14.51 -22.06 -10.49
N HIS A 48 -15.52 -22.51 -11.19
CA HIS A 48 -16.89 -22.54 -10.71
C HIS A 48 -17.66 -23.74 -11.27
N GLY A 49 -18.77 -24.05 -10.65
CA GLY A 49 -19.64 -25.12 -11.10
C GLY A 49 -20.98 -25.14 -10.38
N VAL A 50 -21.82 -26.07 -10.78
CA VAL A 50 -23.14 -26.32 -10.17
C VAL A 50 -23.29 -27.80 -9.92
N ILE A 51 -23.72 -28.16 -8.71
CA ILE A 51 -24.01 -29.52 -8.28
C ILE A 51 -25.48 -29.84 -8.62
N LYS A 52 -25.71 -30.99 -9.23
CA LYS A 52 -27.06 -31.51 -9.52
C LYS A 52 -27.19 -32.92 -8.93
N PRO A 53 -28.30 -33.22 -8.18
CA PRO A 53 -29.32 -32.30 -7.71
C PRO A 53 -28.73 -31.21 -6.82
N LYS A 54 -29.44 -30.07 -6.62
CA LYS A 54 -28.96 -28.95 -5.83
C LYS A 54 -28.68 -29.37 -4.39
N VAL A 55 -27.46 -29.17 -3.92
CA VAL A 55 -27.02 -29.50 -2.56
C VAL A 55 -26.35 -28.26 -1.94
N LYS A 56 -26.86 -27.83 -0.80
CA LYS A 56 -26.24 -26.75 0.02
C LYS A 56 -25.11 -27.33 0.86
N ASN A 57 -24.04 -26.55 1.06
CA ASN A 57 -22.91 -26.90 1.94
C ASN A 57 -22.12 -28.16 1.53
N ALA A 58 -22.26 -28.67 0.31
CA ALA A 58 -21.36 -29.71 -0.19
C ALA A 58 -19.92 -29.15 -0.27
N VAL A 59 -18.95 -29.89 0.24
CA VAL A 59 -17.55 -29.47 0.26
C VAL A 59 -16.93 -29.72 -1.10
N VAL A 60 -16.41 -28.66 -1.72
CA VAL A 60 -15.68 -28.72 -2.98
C VAL A 60 -14.19 -28.51 -2.73
N ARG A 61 -13.36 -29.39 -3.26
CA ARG A 61 -11.89 -29.34 -3.20
C ARG A 61 -11.33 -29.27 -4.61
N ILE A 62 -10.19 -28.63 -4.79
CA ILE A 62 -9.50 -28.59 -6.07
C ILE A 62 -8.22 -29.41 -5.98
N ASP A 63 -8.04 -30.29 -6.95
CA ASP A 63 -6.78 -31.00 -7.18
C ASP A 63 -6.09 -30.43 -8.42
N VAL A 64 -4.76 -30.41 -8.39
CA VAL A 64 -3.88 -30.12 -9.54
C VAL A 64 -3.15 -31.38 -9.97
N LYS A 65 -2.97 -31.56 -11.26
CA LYS A 65 -2.19 -32.68 -11.80
C LYS A 65 -0.72 -32.26 -11.91
N LEU A 66 0.13 -32.92 -11.14
CA LEU A 66 1.58 -32.75 -11.19
C LEU A 66 2.18 -34.03 -11.80
N GLY A 67 2.71 -33.93 -13.02
CA GLY A 67 3.10 -35.09 -13.81
C GLY A 67 1.91 -36.00 -14.08
N SER A 68 1.99 -37.27 -13.64
CA SER A 68 0.90 -38.24 -13.72
C SER A 68 -0.05 -38.22 -12.51
N THR A 69 0.32 -37.54 -11.41
CA THR A 69 -0.35 -37.64 -10.11
C THR A 69 -1.26 -36.44 -9.84
N TRP A 70 -2.43 -36.72 -9.24
CA TRP A 70 -3.34 -35.71 -8.74
C TRP A 70 -3.00 -35.36 -7.30
N THR A 71 -2.72 -34.07 -7.04
CA THR A 71 -2.36 -33.54 -5.73
C THR A 71 -3.43 -32.61 -5.22
N ASP A 72 -3.86 -32.75 -3.96
CA ASP A 72 -4.82 -31.83 -3.30
C ASP A 72 -4.16 -30.47 -3.07
N THR A 73 -4.71 -29.41 -3.65
CA THR A 73 -4.25 -28.03 -3.45
C THR A 73 -4.55 -27.49 -2.05
N ARG A 74 -5.27 -28.23 -1.21
CA ARG A 74 -5.83 -27.84 0.09
C ARG A 74 -6.86 -26.71 0.04
N LEU A 75 -7.21 -26.22 -1.14
CA LEU A 75 -8.25 -25.22 -1.34
C LEU A 75 -9.64 -25.85 -1.24
N ARG A 76 -10.53 -25.20 -0.48
CA ARG A 76 -11.89 -25.70 -0.22
C ARG A 76 -12.90 -24.56 -0.29
N THR A 77 -14.09 -24.90 -0.78
CA THR A 77 -15.27 -24.04 -0.71
C THR A 77 -16.52 -24.88 -0.43
N LYS A 78 -17.64 -24.24 -0.13
CA LYS A 78 -18.94 -24.89 0.05
C LYS A 78 -19.92 -24.42 -1.02
N SER A 79 -20.81 -25.31 -1.45
CA SER A 79 -21.88 -24.94 -2.37
C SER A 79 -22.96 -24.12 -1.68
N THR A 80 -23.59 -23.22 -2.45
CA THR A 80 -24.76 -22.43 -2.08
C THR A 80 -26.04 -23.28 -2.08
N PRO A 81 -27.19 -22.77 -1.63
CA PRO A 81 -28.48 -23.46 -1.73
C PRO A 81 -28.88 -23.81 -3.17
N SER A 82 -28.42 -23.06 -4.16
CA SER A 82 -28.65 -23.39 -5.59
C SER A 82 -27.72 -24.49 -6.12
N GLY A 83 -26.83 -25.03 -5.29
CA GLY A 83 -25.80 -25.98 -5.70
C GLY A 83 -24.60 -25.33 -6.39
N ALA A 84 -24.59 -24.01 -6.57
CA ALA A 84 -23.47 -23.29 -7.18
C ALA A 84 -22.28 -23.22 -6.22
N TRP A 85 -21.09 -23.27 -6.79
CA TRP A 85 -19.84 -23.09 -6.06
C TRP A 85 -18.81 -22.32 -6.90
N LYS A 86 -17.93 -21.60 -6.22
CA LYS A 86 -16.83 -20.84 -6.81
C LYS A 86 -15.59 -20.97 -5.92
N ILE A 87 -14.42 -21.12 -6.52
CA ILE A 87 -13.15 -21.19 -5.83
C ILE A 87 -12.04 -20.59 -6.69
N GLN A 88 -11.08 -19.99 -6.03
CA GLN A 88 -9.85 -19.52 -6.66
C GLN A 88 -8.71 -20.46 -6.31
N ALA A 89 -7.95 -20.87 -7.31
CA ALA A 89 -6.72 -21.61 -7.17
C ALA A 89 -5.57 -20.84 -7.81
N ARG A 90 -4.35 -21.07 -7.32
CA ARG A 90 -3.17 -20.55 -8.01
C ARG A 90 -2.86 -21.41 -9.23
N ALA A 91 -2.41 -20.78 -10.30
CA ALA A 91 -1.81 -21.48 -11.43
C ALA A 91 -0.42 -21.98 -10.98
N THR A 92 -0.40 -23.12 -10.31
CA THR A 92 0.82 -23.75 -9.82
C THR A 92 1.47 -24.55 -10.94
N GLY A 93 2.74 -24.34 -11.13
CA GLY A 93 3.56 -25.03 -12.13
C GLY A 93 4.49 -24.07 -12.86
N LEU A 94 5.48 -24.66 -13.49
CA LEU A 94 6.32 -23.99 -14.47
C LEU A 94 5.52 -23.71 -15.74
N GLU A 95 6.07 -22.98 -16.68
CA GLU A 95 5.51 -22.72 -18.01
C GLU A 95 4.86 -23.96 -18.63
N GLY A 96 3.77 -23.78 -19.31
CA GLY A 96 3.07 -24.84 -20.02
C GLY A 96 1.61 -24.97 -19.62
N ARG A 97 1.21 -26.12 -19.09
CA ARG A 97 -0.18 -26.41 -18.81
C ARG A 97 -0.39 -27.00 -17.41
N ALA A 98 -1.16 -26.32 -16.59
CA ALA A 98 -1.65 -26.84 -15.32
C ALA A 98 -3.07 -27.39 -15.49
N THR A 99 -3.30 -28.64 -15.08
CA THR A 99 -4.60 -29.31 -15.22
C THR A 99 -5.22 -29.49 -13.85
N TYR A 100 -6.48 -29.10 -13.71
CA TYR A 100 -7.22 -29.10 -12.46
C TYR A 100 -8.50 -29.93 -12.58
N ARG A 101 -8.98 -30.47 -11.45
CA ARG A 101 -10.30 -31.06 -11.30
C ARG A 101 -10.90 -30.68 -9.94
N ALA A 102 -12.21 -30.79 -9.82
CA ALA A 102 -12.87 -30.63 -8.53
C ALA A 102 -13.29 -32.00 -7.97
N ARG A 103 -13.14 -32.17 -6.66
CA ARG A 103 -13.77 -33.24 -5.88
C ARG A 103 -14.87 -32.63 -5.01
N VAL A 104 -16.08 -33.13 -5.18
CA VAL A 104 -17.28 -32.66 -4.47
C VAL A 104 -17.74 -33.76 -3.51
N THR A 105 -17.77 -33.46 -2.22
CA THR A 105 -18.24 -34.39 -1.18
C THR A 105 -19.66 -34.03 -0.76
N ILE A 106 -20.57 -34.98 -0.91
CA ILE A 106 -21.98 -34.93 -0.55
C ILE A 106 -22.27 -36.09 0.42
N GLY A 107 -22.46 -35.76 1.69
CA GLY A 107 -22.53 -36.82 2.73
C GLY A 107 -21.25 -37.65 2.69
N ASN A 108 -21.38 -38.97 2.56
CA ASN A 108 -20.26 -39.91 2.52
C ASN A 108 -19.76 -40.22 1.08
N LYS A 109 -20.33 -39.57 0.06
CA LYS A 109 -19.95 -39.79 -1.33
C LYS A 109 -19.10 -38.65 -1.87
N THR A 110 -18.01 -38.98 -2.58
CA THR A 110 -17.17 -38.02 -3.28
C THR A 110 -17.32 -38.19 -4.80
N LEU A 111 -17.65 -37.12 -5.47
CA LEU A 111 -17.71 -37.05 -6.92
C LEU A 111 -16.44 -36.36 -7.43
N THR A 112 -15.90 -36.86 -8.55
CA THR A 112 -14.81 -36.18 -9.25
C THR A 112 -15.32 -35.65 -10.57
N THR A 113 -15.03 -34.39 -10.85
CA THR A 113 -15.41 -33.72 -12.12
C THR A 113 -14.45 -34.12 -13.25
N GLY A 114 -14.83 -33.81 -14.47
CA GLY A 114 -13.88 -33.69 -15.58
C GLY A 114 -12.81 -32.63 -15.27
N SER A 115 -11.68 -32.74 -15.94
CA SER A 115 -10.58 -31.77 -15.76
C SER A 115 -10.72 -30.53 -16.64
N ARG A 116 -10.05 -29.45 -16.24
CA ARG A 116 -9.84 -28.23 -17.02
C ARG A 116 -8.37 -27.84 -16.95
N SER A 117 -7.80 -27.44 -18.09
CA SER A 117 -6.41 -27.01 -18.15
C SER A 117 -6.34 -25.49 -18.23
N VAL A 118 -5.42 -24.94 -17.48
CA VAL A 118 -4.97 -23.55 -17.57
C VAL A 118 -3.67 -23.57 -18.35
N VAL A 119 -3.58 -22.78 -19.41
CA VAL A 119 -2.30 -22.51 -20.07
C VAL A 119 -1.54 -21.53 -19.19
N ILE A 120 -0.34 -21.94 -18.77
CA ILE A 120 0.55 -21.09 -17.98
C ILE A 120 1.60 -20.58 -18.97
N GLU A 121 1.49 -19.30 -19.28
CA GLU A 121 2.43 -18.60 -20.15
C GLU A 121 3.54 -18.01 -19.31
N ALA A 122 4.77 -18.12 -19.80
CA ALA A 122 5.84 -17.29 -19.27
C ALA A 122 5.46 -15.81 -19.45
N PRO A 123 5.82 -14.94 -18.51
CA PRO A 123 5.81 -13.53 -18.81
C PRO A 123 6.53 -13.32 -20.15
N PRO A 124 5.97 -12.53 -21.08
CA PRO A 124 6.57 -12.38 -22.41
C PRO A 124 8.04 -12.01 -22.27
N ALA A 125 8.88 -12.76 -22.98
CA ALA A 125 10.31 -12.49 -23.01
C ALA A 125 10.51 -11.04 -23.48
N ILE A 126 11.25 -10.26 -22.70
CA ILE A 126 11.52 -8.87 -23.03
C ILE A 126 12.58 -8.88 -24.14
N SER A 127 12.15 -8.55 -25.37
CA SER A 127 13.10 -8.31 -26.46
C SER A 127 13.96 -7.06 -26.16
N THR A 128 15.14 -7.00 -26.70
CA THR A 128 15.96 -5.78 -26.64
C THR A 128 15.29 -4.74 -27.52
N PRO A 129 14.86 -3.57 -27.01
CA PRO A 129 14.35 -2.51 -27.87
C PRO A 129 15.45 -2.04 -28.80
N ASP A 130 15.13 -1.96 -30.08
CA ASP A 130 16.08 -1.46 -31.10
C ASP A 130 16.21 0.07 -31.05
N GLU A 131 15.27 0.74 -30.38
CA GLU A 131 15.23 2.20 -30.30
C GLU A 131 15.75 2.72 -28.96
N LEU A 132 16.63 3.72 -29.03
CA LEU A 132 17.06 4.49 -27.88
C LEU A 132 15.99 5.51 -27.51
N ILE A 133 15.68 5.59 -26.22
CA ILE A 133 14.78 6.62 -25.70
C ILE A 133 15.46 7.99 -25.79
N ALA A 134 14.76 8.96 -26.37
CA ALA A 134 15.21 10.34 -26.36
C ALA A 134 15.17 10.94 -24.94
N VAL A 135 16.27 11.51 -24.49
CA VAL A 135 16.40 12.23 -23.22
C VAL A 135 15.92 13.67 -23.41
N THR A 136 14.64 13.91 -23.18
CA THR A 136 13.94 15.17 -23.47
C THR A 136 13.52 15.95 -22.23
N GLY A 137 13.82 15.41 -21.07
CA GLY A 137 13.46 16.03 -19.80
C GLY A 137 14.46 17.07 -19.31
N PRO A 138 14.10 17.79 -18.24
CA PRO A 138 14.98 18.76 -17.62
C PRO A 138 16.34 18.13 -17.24
N GLY A 139 17.41 18.86 -17.49
CA GLY A 139 18.78 18.40 -17.24
C GLY A 139 19.23 17.21 -18.11
N GLY A 140 18.63 17.01 -19.29
CA GLY A 140 18.95 15.88 -20.16
C GLY A 140 18.54 14.53 -19.58
N ARG A 141 17.51 14.49 -18.71
CA ARG A 141 16.97 13.25 -18.14
C ARG A 141 15.79 12.73 -18.96
N ILE A 142 15.46 11.46 -18.81
CA ILE A 142 14.26 10.88 -19.39
C ILE A 142 13.04 11.45 -18.65
N HIS A 143 12.15 12.10 -19.40
CA HIS A 143 10.99 12.80 -18.84
C HIS A 143 9.78 11.88 -18.70
N GLY A 144 9.08 11.97 -17.58
CA GLY A 144 7.89 11.17 -17.28
C GLY A 144 6.80 11.96 -16.61
N THR A 145 5.68 11.29 -16.45
CA THR A 145 4.52 11.80 -15.72
C THR A 145 3.83 10.66 -14.97
N ASP A 146 2.89 10.99 -14.08
CA ASP A 146 1.95 10.01 -13.56
C ASP A 146 0.52 10.52 -13.67
N VAL A 147 -0.40 9.56 -13.85
CA VAL A 147 -1.80 9.84 -14.17
C VAL A 147 -2.74 8.93 -13.39
N SER A 148 -3.94 9.46 -13.16
CA SER A 148 -5.03 8.75 -12.52
C SER A 148 -6.37 9.30 -13.05
N ARG A 149 -7.47 8.96 -12.40
CA ARG A 149 -8.80 9.54 -12.69
C ARG A 149 -8.82 11.08 -12.76
N TRP A 150 -7.91 11.73 -12.06
CA TRP A 150 -7.85 13.19 -12.00
C TRP A 150 -7.46 13.86 -13.32
N GLN A 151 -6.79 13.12 -14.20
CA GLN A 151 -6.46 13.57 -15.54
C GLN A 151 -7.60 13.36 -16.54
N HIS A 152 -8.72 12.72 -16.11
CA HIS A 152 -9.93 12.46 -16.89
C HIS A 152 -11.16 13.25 -16.42
N PRO A 153 -11.12 14.57 -16.25
CA PRO A 153 -12.30 15.33 -15.87
C PRO A 153 -13.39 15.14 -16.94
N TYR A 154 -14.61 14.81 -16.51
CA TYR A 154 -15.73 14.49 -17.39
C TYR A 154 -15.44 13.33 -18.36
N ASP A 155 -14.67 12.33 -17.93
CA ASP A 155 -14.27 11.15 -18.73
C ASP A 155 -13.49 11.47 -20.01
N LYS A 156 -12.91 12.66 -20.12
CA LYS A 156 -12.11 13.03 -21.29
C LYS A 156 -10.86 12.17 -21.38
N PRO A 157 -10.56 11.60 -22.55
CA PRO A 157 -9.32 10.84 -22.73
C PRO A 157 -8.10 11.73 -22.67
N ILE A 158 -6.95 11.13 -22.36
CA ILE A 158 -5.64 11.76 -22.45
C ILE A 158 -5.14 11.66 -23.89
N ASP A 159 -4.61 12.75 -24.42
CA ASP A 159 -3.91 12.78 -25.71
C ASP A 159 -2.44 12.41 -25.50
N PHE A 160 -2.15 11.11 -25.54
CA PHE A 160 -0.80 10.60 -25.33
C PHE A 160 0.16 10.92 -26.49
N GLN A 161 -0.33 11.16 -27.70
CA GLN A 161 0.54 11.63 -28.77
C GLN A 161 1.08 13.02 -28.45
N LYS A 162 0.20 13.94 -28.04
CA LYS A 162 0.63 15.26 -27.58
C LYS A 162 1.54 15.20 -26.36
N MET A 163 1.32 14.24 -25.46
CA MET A 163 2.18 13.99 -24.31
C MET A 163 3.59 13.57 -24.75
N TYR A 164 3.69 12.67 -25.74
CA TYR A 164 4.95 12.25 -26.34
C TYR A 164 5.68 13.42 -27.03
N ASP A 165 4.94 14.22 -27.81
CA ASP A 165 5.47 15.38 -28.53
C ASP A 165 5.98 16.46 -27.55
N ALA A 166 5.38 16.56 -26.36
CA ALA A 166 5.84 17.42 -25.26
C ALA A 166 7.08 16.88 -24.52
N GLY A 167 7.64 15.75 -24.94
CA GLY A 167 8.87 15.18 -24.41
C GLY A 167 8.71 14.07 -23.37
N ILE A 168 7.50 13.66 -23.04
CA ILE A 168 7.26 12.55 -22.09
C ILE A 168 7.63 11.22 -22.75
N ARG A 169 8.37 10.38 -22.04
CA ARG A 169 8.81 9.05 -22.49
C ARG A 169 8.31 7.92 -21.62
N PHE A 170 7.85 8.21 -20.40
CA PHE A 170 7.18 7.22 -19.55
C PHE A 170 6.02 7.83 -18.78
N VAL A 171 5.04 6.99 -18.47
CA VAL A 171 3.89 7.34 -17.65
C VAL A 171 3.61 6.26 -16.62
N MET A 172 3.45 6.66 -15.35
CA MET A 172 2.99 5.79 -14.27
C MET A 172 1.48 5.93 -14.14
N ILE A 173 0.73 4.85 -14.37
CA ILE A 173 -0.74 4.85 -14.41
C ILE A 173 -1.28 4.25 -13.12
N LYS A 174 -2.21 4.93 -12.45
CA LYS A 174 -2.92 4.34 -11.31
C LYS A 174 -3.70 3.11 -11.76
N ALA A 175 -3.28 1.94 -11.30
CA ALA A 175 -3.88 0.68 -11.71
C ALA A 175 -4.76 0.06 -10.63
N SER A 176 -4.55 0.39 -9.36
CA SER A 176 -5.33 -0.13 -8.25
C SER A 176 -5.29 0.80 -7.02
N ASP A 177 -6.25 0.60 -6.12
CA ASP A 177 -6.40 1.35 -4.87
C ASP A 177 -6.88 0.38 -3.77
N THR A 178 -6.60 0.67 -2.52
CA THR A 178 -7.16 -0.08 -1.38
C THR A 178 -8.68 0.07 -1.32
N ARG A 179 -9.21 1.26 -1.59
CA ARG A 179 -10.63 1.59 -1.56
C ARG A 179 -11.32 1.09 -2.83
N ASP A 180 -12.45 0.42 -2.68
CA ASP A 180 -13.14 -0.22 -3.80
C ASP A 180 -13.69 0.77 -4.85
N ASP A 181 -14.18 1.93 -4.42
CA ASP A 181 -14.67 2.99 -5.31
C ASP A 181 -13.55 3.61 -6.15
N ALA A 182 -12.41 3.89 -5.52
CA ALA A 182 -11.22 4.43 -6.18
C ALA A 182 -10.54 3.36 -7.07
N ASP A 183 -10.57 2.10 -6.66
CA ASP A 183 -10.09 0.96 -7.45
C ASP A 183 -10.92 0.73 -8.72
N ALA A 184 -12.24 0.87 -8.63
CA ALA A 184 -13.13 0.79 -9.79
C ALA A 184 -12.84 1.90 -10.81
N LEU A 185 -12.52 3.12 -10.33
CA LEU A 185 -12.14 4.23 -11.21
C LEU A 185 -10.74 4.02 -11.82
N ALA A 186 -9.78 3.46 -11.08
CA ALA A 186 -8.49 3.10 -11.63
C ALA A 186 -8.65 2.06 -12.75
N LEU A 187 -9.44 1.02 -12.52
CA LEU A 187 -9.74 -0.01 -13.52
C LEU A 187 -10.39 0.56 -14.79
N LYS A 188 -11.28 1.54 -14.63
CA LYS A 188 -12.00 2.17 -15.75
C LYS A 188 -11.05 2.73 -16.81
N TYR A 189 -9.97 3.39 -16.41
CA TYR A 189 -9.07 4.08 -17.33
C TYR A 189 -7.83 3.26 -17.70
N LEU A 190 -7.42 2.31 -16.87
CA LEU A 190 -6.16 1.60 -16.97
C LEU A 190 -5.83 1.05 -18.36
N LEU A 191 -6.73 0.26 -18.94
CA LEU A 191 -6.48 -0.40 -20.23
C LEU A 191 -6.46 0.61 -21.38
N MET A 192 -7.34 1.60 -21.34
CA MET A 192 -7.40 2.68 -22.31
C MET A 192 -6.10 3.49 -22.33
N ASP A 193 -5.67 3.94 -21.15
CA ASP A 193 -4.48 4.78 -21.00
C ASP A 193 -3.21 4.02 -21.37
N ARG A 194 -3.07 2.76 -20.89
CA ARG A 194 -1.94 1.92 -21.27
C ARG A 194 -1.82 1.76 -22.78
N ASN A 195 -2.91 1.36 -23.44
CA ASN A 195 -2.87 1.09 -24.87
C ASN A 195 -2.59 2.36 -25.67
N ALA A 196 -3.19 3.49 -25.31
CA ALA A 196 -2.95 4.77 -25.97
C ALA A 196 -1.53 5.30 -25.74
N ALA A 197 -1.01 5.18 -24.51
CA ALA A 197 0.37 5.57 -24.19
C ALA A 197 1.40 4.75 -24.98
N GLN A 198 1.25 3.43 -24.98
CA GLN A 198 2.17 2.54 -25.70
C GLN A 198 2.08 2.71 -27.22
N ALA A 199 0.88 2.99 -27.75
CA ALA A 199 0.69 3.32 -29.17
C ALA A 199 1.37 4.63 -29.56
N ALA A 200 1.43 5.61 -28.65
CA ALA A 200 2.17 6.87 -28.85
C ALA A 200 3.69 6.73 -28.63
N GLY A 201 4.21 5.55 -28.26
CA GLY A 201 5.62 5.33 -28.00
C GLY A 201 6.07 5.63 -26.57
N ILE A 202 5.12 5.82 -25.63
CA ILE A 202 5.41 6.09 -24.21
C ILE A 202 5.47 4.76 -23.44
N TYR A 203 6.49 4.57 -22.62
CA TYR A 203 6.61 3.44 -21.71
C TYR A 203 5.63 3.59 -20.56
N THR A 204 5.02 2.48 -20.11
CA THR A 204 4.00 2.51 -19.07
C THR A 204 4.48 1.81 -17.81
N GLY A 205 4.20 2.39 -16.66
CA GLY A 205 4.29 1.74 -15.36
C GLY A 205 2.95 1.82 -14.67
N TYR A 206 2.81 1.15 -13.55
CA TYR A 206 1.55 1.07 -12.82
C TYR A 206 1.80 1.36 -11.35
N TYR A 207 0.78 1.89 -10.65
CA TYR A 207 0.90 2.04 -9.20
C TYR A 207 -0.38 1.65 -8.45
N HIS A 208 -0.18 1.21 -7.22
CA HIS A 208 -1.21 0.89 -6.25
C HIS A 208 -1.20 1.92 -5.13
N TYR A 209 -2.29 2.67 -4.99
CA TYR A 209 -2.46 3.60 -3.88
C TYR A 209 -2.92 2.85 -2.62
N THR A 210 -2.23 3.10 -1.51
CA THR A 210 -2.39 2.33 -0.28
C THR A 210 -3.07 3.10 0.82
N ILE A 211 -4.02 2.43 1.49
CA ILE A 211 -4.48 2.76 2.84
C ILE A 211 -4.16 1.56 3.75
N LEU A 212 -3.51 1.84 4.87
CA LEU A 212 -3.10 0.83 5.83
C LEU A 212 -4.28 0.30 6.66
N PRO A 213 -4.25 -0.95 7.13
CA PRO A 213 -5.28 -1.52 7.99
C PRO A 213 -5.23 -0.89 9.39
N ASN A 214 -6.40 -0.73 10.02
CA ASN A 214 -6.51 -0.24 11.39
C ASN A 214 -6.27 -1.36 12.41
N THR A 215 -5.05 -1.85 12.50
CA THR A 215 -4.66 -2.92 13.41
C THR A 215 -3.26 -2.69 13.96
N THR A 216 -2.97 -3.29 15.12
CA THR A 216 -1.62 -3.43 15.68
C THR A 216 -1.14 -4.88 15.67
N ASP A 217 -1.98 -5.82 15.19
CA ASP A 217 -1.58 -7.21 15.00
C ASP A 217 -0.66 -7.35 13.79
N ARG A 218 0.58 -7.75 14.06
CA ARG A 218 1.62 -7.95 13.04
C ARG A 218 1.20 -8.96 11.95
N ALA A 219 0.50 -10.02 12.33
CA ALA A 219 0.07 -11.05 11.39
C ALA A 219 -1.05 -10.53 10.47
N GLU A 220 -1.93 -9.69 10.98
CA GLU A 220 -2.97 -9.03 10.20
C GLU A 220 -2.38 -8.01 9.21
N VAL A 221 -1.40 -7.22 9.65
CA VAL A 221 -0.64 -6.29 8.78
C VAL A 221 0.00 -7.02 7.61
N ILE A 222 0.62 -8.18 7.85
CA ILE A 222 1.22 -9.03 6.80
C ILE A 222 0.14 -9.55 5.84
N ARG A 223 -0.97 -10.08 6.37
CA ARG A 223 -2.06 -10.60 5.52
C ARG A 223 -2.69 -9.52 4.64
N ASP A 224 -2.88 -8.32 5.18
CA ASP A 224 -3.41 -7.18 4.43
C ASP A 224 -2.46 -6.75 3.32
N ALA A 225 -1.17 -6.58 3.61
CA ALA A 225 -0.16 -6.23 2.61
C ALA A 225 -0.11 -7.27 1.47
N GLN A 226 -0.15 -8.56 1.78
CA GLN A 226 -0.20 -9.64 0.79
C GLN A 226 -1.48 -9.59 -0.04
N ALA A 227 -2.63 -9.29 0.57
CA ALA A 227 -3.90 -9.18 -0.14
C ALA A 227 -3.91 -7.98 -1.11
N GLN A 228 -3.37 -6.84 -0.70
CA GLN A 228 -3.27 -5.66 -1.55
C GLN A 228 -2.24 -5.85 -2.68
N ALA A 229 -1.11 -6.49 -2.41
CA ALA A 229 -0.16 -6.90 -3.46
C ALA A 229 -0.82 -7.86 -4.46
N GLN A 230 -1.63 -8.81 -3.98
CA GLN A 230 -2.35 -9.73 -4.86
C GLN A 230 -3.38 -8.99 -5.75
N LYS A 231 -4.01 -7.92 -5.26
CA LYS A 231 -4.88 -7.05 -6.08
C LYS A 231 -4.07 -6.41 -7.22
N ALA A 232 -2.89 -5.86 -6.93
CA ALA A 232 -2.00 -5.29 -7.94
C ALA A 232 -1.52 -6.34 -8.97
N ILE A 233 -1.17 -7.54 -8.53
CA ILE A 233 -0.80 -8.66 -9.41
C ILE A 233 -1.98 -9.02 -10.34
N TRP A 234 -3.20 -9.00 -9.85
CA TRP A 234 -4.38 -9.24 -10.69
C TRP A 234 -4.57 -8.16 -11.75
N ARG A 235 -4.31 -6.90 -11.38
CA ARG A 235 -4.34 -5.80 -12.36
C ARG A 235 -3.34 -6.04 -13.48
N LEU A 236 -2.10 -6.33 -13.12
CA LEU A 236 -1.05 -6.64 -14.09
C LEU A 236 -1.45 -7.84 -14.98
N SER A 237 -1.98 -8.89 -14.38
CA SER A 237 -2.45 -10.08 -15.11
C SER A 237 -3.59 -9.77 -16.07
N SER A 238 -4.50 -8.85 -15.71
CA SER A 238 -5.59 -8.43 -16.60
C SER A 238 -5.11 -7.67 -17.83
N LEU A 239 -3.88 -7.14 -17.78
CA LEU A 239 -3.21 -6.50 -18.91
C LEU A 239 -2.40 -7.48 -19.77
N GLY A 240 -2.38 -8.76 -19.42
CA GLY A 240 -1.54 -9.76 -20.08
C GLY A 240 -0.12 -9.85 -19.50
N GLY A 241 0.13 -9.29 -18.32
CA GLY A 241 1.45 -9.22 -17.68
C GLY A 241 2.28 -8.03 -18.15
N TYR A 242 3.56 -8.05 -17.81
CA TYR A 242 4.51 -7.07 -18.32
C TYR A 242 4.86 -7.32 -19.79
N THR A 243 4.99 -6.23 -20.52
CA THR A 243 5.62 -6.21 -21.85
C THR A 243 7.01 -5.57 -21.76
N GLU A 244 7.71 -5.50 -22.87
CA GLU A 244 8.98 -4.77 -22.98
C GLU A 244 8.83 -3.25 -22.86
N LYS A 245 7.61 -2.73 -22.98
CA LYS A 245 7.26 -1.31 -22.76
C LYS A 245 6.76 -1.01 -21.37
N ASP A 246 6.77 -1.98 -20.44
CA ASP A 246 6.27 -1.79 -19.09
C ASP A 246 7.42 -1.65 -18.08
N LEU A 247 7.38 -0.56 -17.30
CA LEU A 247 8.19 -0.37 -16.09
C LEU A 247 7.64 -1.23 -14.95
N PRO A 248 8.45 -1.52 -13.92
CA PRO A 248 7.95 -2.19 -12.73
C PRO A 248 6.78 -1.45 -12.08
N TYR A 249 5.92 -2.22 -11.42
CA TYR A 249 4.81 -1.69 -10.63
C TYR A 249 5.33 -0.86 -9.44
N ALA A 250 4.56 0.11 -8.96
CA ALA A 250 4.92 0.92 -7.81
C ALA A 250 3.93 0.73 -6.65
N LEU A 251 4.47 0.69 -5.43
CA LEU A 251 3.72 0.91 -4.20
C LEU A 251 3.66 2.40 -3.93
N ASP A 252 2.47 2.97 -3.90
CA ASP A 252 2.21 4.35 -3.51
C ASP A 252 1.72 4.38 -2.05
N LEU A 253 2.61 4.77 -1.13
CA LEU A 253 2.37 4.82 0.30
C LEU A 253 2.70 6.22 0.85
N GLU A 254 1.64 7.00 1.11
CA GLU A 254 1.74 8.41 1.49
C GLU A 254 1.06 8.76 2.81
N ASN A 255 0.31 7.81 3.39
CA ASN A 255 -0.49 8.09 4.57
C ASN A 255 -0.45 6.91 5.54
N ASN A 256 -0.24 7.20 6.83
CA ASN A 256 -0.30 6.23 7.91
C ASN A 256 -1.49 6.45 8.85
N CYS A 257 -2.45 7.28 8.46
CA CYS A 257 -3.70 7.44 9.19
C CYS A 257 -4.60 6.23 9.00
N VAL A 258 -4.96 5.55 10.06
CA VAL A 258 -5.77 4.33 10.05
C VAL A 258 -7.15 4.49 10.66
N ALA A 259 -7.42 5.65 11.30
CA ALA A 259 -8.75 6.06 11.70
C ALA A 259 -8.86 7.59 11.64
N ALA A 260 -9.99 8.09 11.16
CA ALA A 260 -10.25 9.53 11.05
C ALA A 260 -11.66 9.87 11.52
N SER A 261 -11.82 11.11 11.99
CA SER A 261 -13.11 11.73 12.25
C SER A 261 -13.23 12.95 11.34
N GLY A 262 -14.07 12.89 10.33
CA GLY A 262 -14.10 13.86 9.24
C GLY A 262 -12.75 13.90 8.52
N SER A 263 -12.14 15.08 8.42
CA SER A 263 -10.82 15.27 7.81
C SER A 263 -9.64 15.10 8.78
N THR A 264 -9.90 14.89 10.08
CA THR A 264 -8.87 14.82 11.13
C THR A 264 -8.50 13.37 11.41
N CYS A 265 -7.20 13.04 11.32
CA CYS A 265 -6.71 11.72 11.70
C CYS A 265 -6.73 11.55 13.21
N THR A 266 -7.39 10.51 13.69
CA THR A 266 -7.51 10.18 15.12
C THR A 266 -6.59 9.05 15.56
N LYS A 267 -6.08 8.25 14.61
CA LYS A 267 -5.13 7.16 14.89
C LYS A 267 -4.17 6.95 13.74
N TYR A 268 -2.89 6.88 14.09
CA TYR A 268 -1.82 6.58 13.13
C TYR A 268 -1.27 5.17 13.35
N ALA A 269 -0.96 4.47 12.26
CA ALA A 269 -0.25 3.20 12.33
C ALA A 269 1.14 3.39 12.94
N PRO A 270 1.60 2.46 13.80
CA PRO A 270 2.97 2.46 14.34
C PRO A 270 4.01 2.38 13.21
N ARG A 271 5.08 3.17 13.32
CA ARG A 271 6.13 3.29 12.29
C ARG A 271 6.71 1.94 11.85
N SER A 272 6.95 1.03 12.79
CA SER A 272 7.45 -0.32 12.52
C SER A 272 6.46 -1.16 11.72
N LEU A 273 5.15 -0.99 11.94
CA LEU A 273 4.11 -1.70 11.20
C LEU A 273 3.91 -1.13 9.80
N VAL A 274 4.06 0.20 9.63
CA VAL A 274 4.07 0.83 8.30
C VAL A 274 5.21 0.27 7.45
N THR A 275 6.41 0.18 8.03
CA THR A 275 7.59 -0.38 7.35
C THR A 275 7.39 -1.86 7.02
N LEU A 276 6.92 -2.67 7.99
CA LEU A 276 6.62 -4.09 7.77
C LEU A 276 5.61 -4.31 6.64
N TRP A 277 4.55 -3.49 6.61
CA TRP A 277 3.53 -3.56 5.58
C TRP A 277 4.14 -3.29 4.19
N ALA A 278 4.93 -2.21 4.07
CA ALA A 278 5.60 -1.85 2.82
C ALA A 278 6.55 -2.95 2.34
N GLU A 279 7.40 -3.48 3.22
CA GLU A 279 8.31 -4.59 2.92
C GLU A 279 7.57 -5.82 2.43
N THR A 280 6.48 -6.19 3.11
CA THR A 280 5.67 -7.36 2.76
C THR A 280 5.02 -7.21 1.39
N TRP A 281 4.48 -6.02 1.08
CA TRP A 281 3.88 -5.75 -0.21
C TRP A 281 4.91 -5.82 -1.34
N LEU A 282 6.08 -5.16 -1.16
CA LEU A 282 7.16 -5.12 -2.13
C LEU A 282 7.73 -6.53 -2.40
N ASP A 283 7.98 -7.31 -1.35
CA ASP A 283 8.45 -8.69 -1.49
C ASP A 283 7.43 -9.54 -2.23
N THR A 284 6.14 -9.46 -1.86
CA THR A 284 5.07 -10.23 -2.51
C THR A 284 4.97 -9.92 -3.99
N MET A 285 5.09 -8.63 -4.37
CA MET A 285 5.12 -8.23 -5.78
C MET A 285 6.35 -8.80 -6.49
N TYR A 286 7.54 -8.65 -5.90
CA TYR A 286 8.78 -9.17 -6.49
C TYR A 286 8.76 -10.68 -6.66
N GLU A 287 8.37 -11.42 -5.62
CA GLU A 287 8.27 -12.89 -5.67
C GLU A 287 7.30 -13.40 -6.74
N LYS A 288 6.23 -12.64 -7.03
CA LYS A 288 5.19 -13.05 -7.97
C LYS A 288 5.39 -12.58 -9.40
N THR A 289 6.14 -11.50 -9.59
CA THR A 289 6.30 -10.88 -10.92
C THR A 289 7.71 -10.97 -11.46
N GLY A 290 8.71 -11.28 -10.61
CA GLY A 290 10.13 -11.29 -10.97
C GLY A 290 10.73 -9.91 -11.20
N ARG A 291 9.94 -8.83 -11.11
CA ARG A 291 10.43 -7.45 -11.24
C ARG A 291 10.35 -6.73 -9.90
N LYS A 292 11.44 -6.09 -9.50
CA LYS A 292 11.47 -5.29 -8.25
C LYS A 292 10.57 -4.08 -8.39
N PRO A 293 9.48 -3.98 -7.59
CA PRO A 293 8.57 -2.84 -7.67
C PRO A 293 9.23 -1.58 -7.12
N PHE A 294 8.77 -0.42 -7.58
CA PHE A 294 9.12 0.85 -6.97
C PHE A 294 8.42 1.04 -5.63
N PHE A 295 9.10 1.72 -4.73
CA PHE A 295 8.48 2.33 -3.56
C PHE A 295 8.31 3.83 -3.84
N TYR A 296 7.05 4.32 -3.91
CA TYR A 296 6.76 5.74 -4.04
C TYR A 296 6.33 6.33 -2.71
N SER A 297 6.93 7.46 -2.38
CA SER A 297 6.56 8.29 -1.24
C SER A 297 7.28 9.65 -1.28
N TYR A 298 6.97 10.50 -0.28
CA TYR A 298 7.69 11.76 -0.09
C TYR A 298 8.56 11.74 1.18
N PRO A 299 9.68 12.52 1.21
CA PRO A 299 10.70 12.39 2.24
C PRO A 299 10.21 12.59 3.67
N THR A 300 9.30 13.55 3.89
CA THR A 300 8.76 13.85 5.22
C THR A 300 7.94 12.68 5.77
N PHE A 301 7.14 12.02 4.92
CA PHE A 301 6.40 10.83 5.32
C PHE A 301 7.35 9.68 5.68
N MET A 302 8.31 9.38 4.81
CA MET A 302 9.27 8.32 5.07
C MET A 302 10.05 8.55 6.38
N GLU A 303 10.42 9.79 6.68
CA GLU A 303 11.12 10.14 7.90
C GLU A 303 10.24 10.03 9.15
N GLN A 304 8.97 10.45 9.07
CA GLN A 304 8.08 10.55 10.23
C GLN A 304 7.27 9.29 10.50
N ALA A 305 6.82 8.61 9.44
CA ALA A 305 5.88 7.51 9.52
C ALA A 305 6.53 6.11 9.38
N MET A 306 7.80 6.02 9.02
CA MET A 306 8.49 4.75 8.82
C MET A 306 9.74 4.62 9.70
N VAL A 307 10.18 3.41 9.95
CA VAL A 307 11.53 3.12 10.44
C VAL A 307 12.44 2.82 9.27
N ARG A 308 13.75 3.10 9.40
CA ARG A 308 14.70 2.74 8.35
C ARG A 308 14.88 1.24 8.28
N SER A 309 15.06 0.73 7.09
CA SER A 309 15.19 -0.68 6.80
C SER A 309 16.18 -0.93 5.68
N GLU A 310 17.07 -1.89 5.84
CA GLU A 310 17.96 -2.37 4.79
C GLU A 310 17.20 -3.13 3.70
N LYS A 311 16.08 -3.75 4.08
CA LYS A 311 15.23 -4.49 3.16
C LYS A 311 14.57 -3.55 2.15
N LEU A 312 14.09 -2.37 2.58
CA LEU A 312 13.53 -1.37 1.68
C LEU A 312 14.55 -0.87 0.64
N ARG A 313 15.85 -0.84 0.99
CA ARG A 313 16.93 -0.45 0.05
C ARG A 313 17.11 -1.42 -1.11
N GLN A 314 16.53 -2.62 -1.01
CA GLN A 314 16.55 -3.61 -2.09
C GLN A 314 15.55 -3.28 -3.21
N TYR A 315 14.80 -2.17 -3.08
CA TYR A 315 13.78 -1.72 -4.02
C TYR A 315 14.09 -0.32 -4.53
N PRO A 316 13.79 -0.02 -5.82
CA PRO A 316 13.99 1.30 -6.40
C PRO A 316 13.04 2.32 -5.77
N LEU A 317 13.56 3.50 -5.44
CA LEU A 317 12.79 4.60 -4.86
C LEU A 317 12.25 5.51 -5.98
N TRP A 318 10.94 5.72 -5.99
CA TRP A 318 10.28 6.82 -6.68
C TRP A 318 9.89 7.88 -5.64
N LYS A 319 10.52 9.04 -5.70
CA LYS A 319 10.50 10.04 -4.65
C LYS A 319 9.80 11.32 -5.10
N ALA A 320 8.81 11.78 -4.34
CA ALA A 320 8.19 13.07 -4.56
C ALA A 320 8.90 14.17 -3.75
N ARG A 321 9.43 15.18 -4.42
CA ARG A 321 10.02 16.37 -3.79
C ARG A 321 9.88 17.55 -4.71
N TYR A 322 9.09 18.54 -4.31
CA TYR A 322 8.74 19.69 -5.13
C TYR A 322 9.59 20.93 -4.76
N GLY A 323 9.61 21.92 -5.66
CA GLY A 323 10.28 23.19 -5.44
C GLY A 323 11.79 23.19 -5.65
N ILE A 324 12.33 22.13 -6.25
CA ILE A 324 13.74 22.02 -6.66
C ILE A 324 13.76 21.81 -8.18
N ASP A 325 14.65 22.50 -8.88
CA ASP A 325 14.74 22.37 -10.33
C ASP A 325 15.50 21.09 -10.73
N PRO A 326 14.85 20.14 -11.39
CA PRO A 326 15.52 18.94 -11.87
C PRO A 326 16.48 19.19 -13.04
N ALA A 327 16.50 20.38 -13.65
CA ALA A 327 17.51 20.76 -14.64
C ALA A 327 18.88 20.97 -14.02
N ASP A 328 18.93 21.34 -12.75
CA ASP A 328 20.18 21.34 -11.98
C ASP A 328 20.59 19.93 -11.62
N LEU A 329 21.65 19.43 -12.26
CA LEU A 329 22.18 18.09 -12.03
C LEU A 329 22.82 17.92 -10.65
N THR A 330 23.13 19.02 -9.95
CA THR A 330 23.64 19.02 -8.57
C THR A 330 22.53 19.06 -7.54
N ALA A 331 21.28 19.28 -7.97
CA ALA A 331 20.14 19.34 -7.08
C ALA A 331 19.90 18.00 -6.37
N GLU A 332 19.81 18.05 -5.05
CA GLU A 332 19.60 16.89 -4.20
C GLU A 332 18.24 16.93 -3.49
N PRO A 333 17.26 16.14 -3.99
CA PRO A 333 15.94 16.08 -3.35
C PRO A 333 15.96 15.41 -1.96
N GLY A 334 17.12 14.96 -1.47
CA GLY A 334 17.34 14.42 -0.11
C GLY A 334 17.58 15.46 0.96
N ARG A 335 17.93 16.70 0.60
CA ARG A 335 18.27 17.75 1.57
C ARG A 335 17.06 18.55 2.01
N LYS A 336 17.10 19.02 3.25
CA LYS A 336 16.25 20.08 3.82
C LYS A 336 17.01 21.40 3.80
N ASP A 337 16.32 22.50 4.09
CA ASP A 337 16.96 23.78 4.33
C ASP A 337 17.99 23.70 5.48
N PHE A 338 17.67 22.87 6.49
CA PHE A 338 18.57 22.55 7.60
C PHE A 338 18.63 21.03 7.82
N GLY A 339 19.74 20.39 7.41
CA GLY A 339 19.98 18.97 7.57
C GLY A 339 19.41 18.08 6.46
N CYS A 340 19.16 16.82 6.78
CA CYS A 340 18.70 15.80 5.84
C CYS A 340 17.32 15.28 6.14
N PHE A 341 16.64 14.77 5.11
CA PHE A 341 15.57 13.82 5.32
C PHE A 341 16.19 12.44 5.60
N VAL A 342 15.80 11.84 6.71
CA VAL A 342 16.38 10.57 7.18
C VAL A 342 15.40 9.43 6.93
N HIS A 343 15.65 8.65 5.89
CA HIS A 343 14.87 7.48 5.52
C HIS A 343 15.77 6.34 4.99
N SER A 344 15.20 5.21 4.62
CA SER A 344 15.96 4.01 4.24
C SER A 344 17.01 4.25 3.14
N TRP A 345 16.75 5.13 2.18
CA TRP A 345 17.66 5.41 1.05
C TRP A 345 18.57 6.63 1.27
N SER A 346 18.57 7.21 2.47
CA SER A 346 19.45 8.36 2.78
C SER A 346 20.87 7.92 2.99
N LYS A 347 21.81 8.68 2.42
CA LYS A 347 23.25 8.53 2.60
C LYS A 347 23.75 9.45 3.72
N SER A 348 24.99 9.22 4.17
CA SER A 348 25.64 10.01 5.22
C SER A 348 25.80 11.49 4.85
N ASP A 349 25.94 11.80 3.55
CA ASP A 349 26.07 13.15 2.99
C ASP A 349 24.73 13.88 2.75
N CYS A 350 23.61 13.35 3.25
CA CYS A 350 22.25 13.82 3.01
C CYS A 350 21.71 13.61 1.58
N THR A 351 22.46 13.02 0.69
CA THR A 351 21.90 12.62 -0.60
C THR A 351 20.99 11.40 -0.42
N SER A 352 20.11 11.14 -1.35
CA SER A 352 19.32 9.92 -1.34
C SER A 352 19.38 9.22 -2.69
N LEU A 353 19.43 7.90 -2.63
CA LEU A 353 19.40 7.09 -3.83
C LEU A 353 17.95 6.95 -4.27
N TRP A 354 17.61 7.60 -5.37
CA TRP A 354 16.30 7.55 -6.01
C TRP A 354 16.46 7.11 -7.48
N GLN A 355 15.41 6.52 -8.03
CA GLN A 355 15.39 6.09 -9.43
C GLN A 355 14.45 6.97 -10.26
N ILE A 356 13.30 7.34 -9.72
CA ILE A 356 12.38 8.31 -10.29
C ILE A 356 12.19 9.44 -9.27
N TRP A 357 12.14 10.67 -9.75
CA TRP A 357 11.85 11.85 -8.95
C TRP A 357 10.67 12.59 -9.53
N GLN A 358 9.55 12.59 -8.78
CA GLN A 358 8.41 13.45 -9.02
C GLN A 358 8.76 14.85 -8.49
N TYR A 359 9.08 15.75 -9.41
CA TYR A 359 9.60 17.08 -9.05
C TYR A 359 8.53 18.17 -9.00
N SER A 360 7.34 17.90 -9.53
CA SER A 360 6.21 18.82 -9.51
C SER A 360 4.87 18.08 -9.58
N SER A 361 3.86 18.59 -8.89
CA SER A 361 2.44 18.22 -9.04
C SER A 361 1.65 19.32 -9.75
N CYS A 362 2.34 20.25 -10.40
CA CYS A 362 1.77 21.48 -10.97
C CYS A 362 2.18 21.73 -12.43
N GLY A 363 2.56 20.67 -13.16
CA GLY A 363 2.76 20.74 -14.59
C GLY A 363 1.50 21.20 -15.31
N ILE A 364 1.66 21.95 -16.40
CA ILE A 364 0.54 22.52 -17.15
C ILE A 364 -0.17 21.41 -17.95
N GLY A 365 -1.31 20.91 -17.47
CA GLY A 365 -2.01 19.76 -18.05
C GLY A 365 -2.24 19.88 -19.56
N LYS A 366 -2.69 21.03 -20.03
CA LYS A 366 -2.95 21.28 -21.46
C LYS A 366 -1.69 21.06 -22.33
N ARG A 367 -0.50 21.34 -21.81
CA ARG A 367 0.77 21.10 -22.52
C ARG A 367 0.99 19.62 -22.80
N TYR A 368 0.63 18.77 -21.85
CA TYR A 368 0.84 17.33 -21.88
C TYR A 368 -0.40 16.52 -22.32
N GLY A 369 -1.35 17.16 -23.00
CA GLY A 369 -2.49 16.45 -23.56
C GLY A 369 -3.55 16.01 -22.56
N VAL A 370 -3.52 16.49 -21.30
CA VAL A 370 -4.55 16.18 -20.30
C VAL A 370 -5.58 17.29 -20.18
N ALA A 371 -6.82 16.91 -19.91
CA ALA A 371 -7.92 17.84 -19.77
C ALA A 371 -7.97 18.54 -18.39
N SER A 372 -7.29 17.99 -17.38
CA SER A 372 -7.10 18.63 -16.10
C SER A 372 -6.15 19.82 -16.21
N SER A 373 -6.26 20.79 -15.28
CA SER A 373 -5.38 21.96 -15.25
C SER A 373 -3.93 21.59 -14.87
N ARG A 374 -3.74 20.46 -14.19
CA ARG A 374 -2.46 20.03 -13.60
C ARG A 374 -2.13 18.59 -13.94
N ILE A 375 -0.84 18.29 -13.96
CA ILE A 375 -0.28 16.97 -14.11
C ILE A 375 1.00 16.85 -13.28
N ASP A 376 1.26 15.67 -12.76
CA ASP A 376 2.50 15.37 -12.04
C ASP A 376 3.64 15.13 -13.03
N LEU A 377 4.82 15.67 -12.73
CA LEU A 377 5.98 15.61 -13.60
C LEU A 377 7.13 14.87 -12.93
N ASN A 378 7.74 13.98 -13.67
CA ASN A 378 8.77 13.05 -13.21
C ASN A 378 10.03 13.12 -14.08
N VAL A 379 11.17 12.80 -13.49
CA VAL A 379 12.40 12.51 -14.21
C VAL A 379 12.99 11.19 -13.73
N PHE A 380 13.61 10.46 -14.65
CA PHE A 380 14.35 9.25 -14.35
C PHE A 380 15.81 9.57 -14.07
N ARG A 381 16.43 8.87 -13.10
CA ARG A 381 17.86 8.95 -12.79
C ARG A 381 18.61 7.85 -13.50
N GLY A 382 19.42 8.23 -14.44
CA GLY A 382 20.22 7.30 -15.23
C GLY A 382 20.12 7.59 -16.72
N ASP A 383 20.81 6.79 -17.49
CA ASP A 383 20.82 6.83 -18.95
C ASP A 383 19.71 5.95 -19.57
N THR A 384 19.64 5.99 -20.88
CA THR A 384 18.69 5.18 -21.66
C THR A 384 18.90 3.68 -21.42
N ALA A 385 20.15 3.22 -21.30
CA ALA A 385 20.44 1.80 -21.11
C ALA A 385 19.90 1.30 -19.76
N SER A 386 20.11 2.05 -18.67
CA SER A 386 19.58 1.70 -17.34
C SER A 386 18.06 1.78 -17.29
N PHE A 387 17.44 2.71 -18.02
CA PHE A 387 16.00 2.77 -18.16
C PHE A 387 15.44 1.50 -18.85
N LEU A 388 16.04 1.10 -19.96
CA LEU A 388 15.65 -0.10 -20.70
C LEU A 388 15.92 -1.40 -19.90
N GLN A 389 16.93 -1.43 -19.04
CA GLN A 389 17.11 -2.53 -18.10
C GLN A 389 15.93 -2.67 -17.13
N LEU A 390 15.39 -1.56 -16.64
CA LEU A 390 14.19 -1.59 -15.80
C LEU A 390 12.98 -2.21 -16.51
N THR A 391 12.77 -1.92 -17.79
CA THR A 391 11.67 -2.53 -18.55
C THR A 391 11.85 -4.04 -18.76
N ARG A 392 13.06 -4.54 -18.59
CA ARG A 392 13.39 -5.98 -18.58
C ARG A 392 13.35 -6.60 -17.18
N GLY A 393 12.97 -5.83 -16.17
CA GLY A 393 12.99 -6.28 -14.78
C GLY A 393 14.39 -6.36 -14.17
N ILE A 394 15.41 -5.84 -14.85
CA ILE A 394 16.79 -5.83 -14.37
C ILE A 394 17.01 -4.54 -13.59
N TRP A 395 17.16 -4.68 -12.29
CA TRP A 395 17.54 -3.59 -11.40
C TRP A 395 18.35 -4.16 -10.24
N THR A 396 19.47 -3.52 -9.93
CA THR A 396 20.31 -3.86 -8.78
C THR A 396 20.28 -2.72 -7.77
N PRO A 397 20.24 -3.02 -6.47
CA PRO A 397 20.36 -2.01 -5.43
C PRO A 397 21.62 -1.18 -5.64
N GLN A 398 21.48 0.12 -5.59
CA GLN A 398 22.62 1.02 -5.70
C GLN A 398 23.46 0.88 -4.43
N THR A 399 24.78 0.79 -4.61
CA THR A 399 25.73 0.81 -3.49
C THR A 399 25.92 2.26 -3.02
N GLY A 400 26.11 2.45 -1.73
CA GLY A 400 26.34 3.77 -1.19
C GLY A 400 26.60 3.72 0.33
N ASP A 401 27.11 4.82 0.85
CA ASP A 401 27.29 5.02 2.28
C ASP A 401 25.93 5.42 2.90
N TYR A 402 25.06 4.43 3.04
CA TYR A 402 23.77 4.64 3.68
C TYR A 402 23.90 4.94 5.17
N LEU A 403 23.04 5.82 5.64
CA LEU A 403 22.89 5.97 7.08
C LEU A 403 22.52 4.61 7.71
N PRO A 404 23.16 4.23 8.83
CA PRO A 404 22.90 2.94 9.47
C PRO A 404 21.44 2.82 9.91
N VAL A 405 20.92 1.60 9.98
CA VAL A 405 19.62 1.31 10.59
C VAL A 405 19.68 1.74 12.05
N LYS A 406 18.63 2.42 12.53
CA LYS A 406 18.63 3.00 13.87
C LYS A 406 18.70 1.90 14.95
N GLU A 407 19.66 2.02 15.85
CA GLU A 407 19.72 1.19 17.05
C GLU A 407 18.50 1.48 17.94
N PRO A 408 17.81 0.47 18.47
CA PRO A 408 16.68 0.67 19.39
C PRO A 408 17.10 1.49 20.63
N THR A 409 16.17 2.30 21.13
CA THR A 409 16.38 3.09 22.35
C THR A 409 15.20 2.97 23.30
N SER A 410 15.43 3.29 24.57
CA SER A 410 14.40 3.39 25.60
C SER A 410 14.51 4.72 26.32
N ILE A 411 13.38 5.33 26.69
CA ILE A 411 13.31 6.56 27.49
C ILE A 411 13.01 6.19 28.94
N PHE A 412 13.73 6.78 29.86
CA PHE A 412 13.50 6.69 31.29
C PHE A 412 13.33 8.10 31.86
N VAL A 413 12.15 8.41 32.38
CA VAL A 413 11.91 9.65 33.12
C VAL A 413 12.29 9.42 34.56
N THR A 414 13.39 10.04 34.98
CA THR A 414 13.99 9.80 36.30
C THR A 414 13.53 10.78 37.37
N ASP A 415 13.07 11.97 36.99
CA ASP A 415 12.57 12.98 37.92
C ASP A 415 11.61 13.93 37.21
N ILE A 416 10.50 14.30 37.87
CA ILE A 416 9.57 15.36 37.46
C ILE A 416 9.35 16.31 38.61
N ARG A 417 9.83 17.55 38.49
CA ARG A 417 9.62 18.62 39.47
C ARG A 417 8.62 19.62 38.90
N ALA A 418 7.36 19.38 39.13
CA ALA A 418 6.21 20.24 38.80
C ALA A 418 5.65 20.81 40.11
N THR A 419 5.55 22.14 40.20
CA THR A 419 5.05 22.81 41.40
C THR A 419 3.88 23.74 41.04
N THR A 420 4.21 24.92 40.53
CA THR A 420 3.26 26.00 40.21
C THR A 420 3.48 26.53 38.80
N THR A 421 2.46 27.14 38.21
CA THR A 421 2.48 27.62 36.81
C THR A 421 3.47 28.78 36.57
N ASP A 422 3.84 29.52 37.63
CA ASP A 422 4.83 30.61 37.61
C ASP A 422 6.28 30.12 37.61
N LYS A 423 6.53 28.85 37.94
CA LYS A 423 7.85 28.24 37.97
C LYS A 423 8.04 27.25 36.81
N PRO A 424 9.29 27.11 36.30
CA PRO A 424 9.56 26.10 35.28
C PRO A 424 9.38 24.69 35.84
N THR A 425 8.60 23.87 35.15
CA THR A 425 8.58 22.41 35.38
C THR A 425 9.87 21.82 34.85
N ARG A 426 10.58 21.08 35.71
CA ARG A 426 11.83 20.39 35.31
C ARG A 426 11.57 18.90 35.21
N ILE A 427 11.97 18.30 34.07
CA ILE A 427 11.87 16.87 33.82
C ILE A 427 13.27 16.36 33.49
N LYS A 428 13.73 15.34 34.25
CA LYS A 428 14.98 14.63 33.93
C LYS A 428 14.67 13.36 33.15
N VAL A 429 15.43 13.16 32.08
CA VAL A 429 15.23 12.07 31.12
C VAL A 429 16.56 11.43 30.76
N GLU A 430 16.60 10.12 30.80
CA GLU A 430 17.70 9.32 30.25
C GLU A 430 17.19 8.60 29.00
N VAL A 431 18.03 8.56 27.98
CA VAL A 431 17.80 7.72 26.79
C VAL A 431 18.89 6.67 26.78
N LYS A 432 18.49 5.39 26.73
CA LYS A 432 19.45 4.26 26.82
C LYS A 432 19.33 3.32 25.62
N ARG A 433 20.44 2.70 25.28
CA ARG A 433 20.54 1.57 24.35
C ARG A 433 20.03 0.28 25.02
N PRO A 434 19.81 -0.80 24.27
CA PRO A 434 19.51 -2.11 24.85
C PRO A 434 20.59 -2.62 25.81
N SER A 435 21.84 -2.22 25.61
CA SER A 435 22.98 -2.51 26.54
C SER A 435 22.85 -1.83 27.90
N GLY A 436 21.96 -0.83 28.04
CA GLY A 436 21.84 0.02 29.24
C GLY A 436 22.71 1.30 29.19
N ASP A 437 23.57 1.42 28.18
CA ASP A 437 24.43 2.59 28.01
C ASP A 437 23.64 3.83 27.64
N PRO A 438 24.00 5.03 28.12
CA PRO A 438 23.33 6.27 27.76
C PRO A 438 23.57 6.62 26.28
N VAL A 439 22.54 7.14 25.65
CA VAL A 439 22.65 7.73 24.32
C VAL A 439 23.04 9.19 24.46
N VAL A 440 24.19 9.55 23.90
CA VAL A 440 24.78 10.89 24.03
C VAL A 440 24.58 11.77 22.77
N THR A 441 23.77 11.32 21.79
CA THR A 441 23.41 12.08 20.58
C THR A 441 21.94 12.47 20.61
N GLY A 442 21.50 13.23 19.61
CA GLY A 442 20.09 13.60 19.45
C GLY A 442 19.60 14.67 20.41
N THR A 443 18.31 14.74 20.61
CA THR A 443 17.63 15.66 21.51
C THR A 443 16.34 15.07 22.05
N VAL A 444 15.89 15.57 23.20
CA VAL A 444 14.60 15.24 23.79
C VAL A 444 13.69 16.46 23.80
N ALA A 445 12.39 16.25 23.66
CA ALA A 445 11.39 17.31 23.74
C ALA A 445 10.12 16.77 24.40
N PHE A 446 9.47 17.59 25.19
CA PHE A 446 8.12 17.35 25.70
C PHE A 446 7.08 17.93 24.71
N ARG A 447 5.99 17.21 24.50
CA ARG A 447 4.83 17.66 23.72
C ARG A 447 3.54 17.31 24.45
N LEU A 448 2.57 18.25 24.44
CA LEU A 448 1.24 18.01 24.96
C LEU A 448 0.49 17.03 24.05
N ASN A 449 -0.37 16.21 24.65
CA ASN A 449 -1.32 15.39 23.91
C ASN A 449 -2.35 16.28 23.17
N GLY A 450 -2.90 15.78 22.07
CA GLY A 450 -3.93 16.43 21.27
C GLY A 450 -3.75 16.15 19.78
N ASP A 451 -4.73 16.54 18.98
CA ASP A 451 -4.78 16.30 17.52
C ASP A 451 -3.61 16.94 16.76
N ASN A 452 -2.99 17.95 17.35
CA ASN A 452 -1.79 18.58 16.83
C ASN A 452 -0.84 18.84 18.02
N PRO A 453 0.09 17.92 18.33
CA PRO A 453 0.92 18.01 19.53
C PRO A 453 1.66 19.34 19.61
N LYS A 454 1.14 20.27 20.42
CA LYS A 454 1.71 21.62 20.54
C LYS A 454 3.09 21.54 21.16
N ARG A 455 4.02 22.21 20.54
CA ARG A 455 5.35 22.40 21.08
C ARG A 455 5.26 23.33 22.29
N VAL A 456 5.69 22.82 23.44
CA VAL A 456 5.81 23.62 24.65
C VAL A 456 7.09 24.46 24.60
N ASN A 457 7.07 25.66 25.16
CA ASN A 457 8.29 26.45 25.33
C ASN A 457 9.21 25.71 26.31
N GLN A 458 10.36 25.26 25.83
CA GLN A 458 11.27 24.40 26.57
C GLN A 458 12.70 24.58 26.12
N THR A 459 13.62 24.36 27.06
CA THR A 459 15.05 24.32 26.80
C THR A 459 15.59 22.97 27.27
N PRO A 460 15.99 22.06 26.34
CA PRO A 460 16.66 20.83 26.72
C PRO A 460 18.16 21.10 26.96
N VAL A 461 18.68 20.62 28.08
CA VAL A 461 20.11 20.64 28.42
C VAL A 461 20.52 19.23 28.77
N ARG A 462 21.63 18.76 28.18
CA ARG A 462 22.20 17.45 28.47
C ARG A 462 23.49 17.64 29.27
N ASP A 463 23.66 16.87 30.34
CA ASP A 463 24.90 16.83 31.10
C ASP A 463 25.90 15.82 30.51
N ALA A 464 27.09 15.76 31.12
CA ALA A 464 28.16 14.88 30.68
C ALA A 464 27.83 13.37 30.86
N SER A 465 26.91 13.04 31.77
CA SER A 465 26.45 11.66 31.99
C SER A 465 25.39 11.18 31.00
N GLY A 466 24.92 12.09 30.12
CA GLY A 466 23.86 11.78 29.14
C GLY A 466 22.45 12.04 29.63
N VAL A 467 22.28 12.60 30.84
CA VAL A 467 20.96 12.95 31.40
C VAL A 467 20.48 14.28 30.81
N TRP A 468 19.29 14.25 30.25
CA TRP A 468 18.61 15.44 29.74
C TRP A 468 17.78 16.09 30.82
N THR A 469 17.88 17.41 30.97
CA THR A 469 16.99 18.23 31.81
C THR A 469 16.15 19.13 30.89
N LEU A 470 14.84 18.92 30.87
CA LEU A 470 13.88 19.80 30.20
C LEU A 470 13.35 20.82 31.21
N SER A 471 13.41 22.10 30.85
CA SER A 471 12.78 23.19 31.61
C SER A 471 11.56 23.69 30.81
N LEU A 472 10.35 23.35 31.25
CA LEU A 472 9.10 23.70 30.58
C LEU A 472 8.50 24.96 31.20
N ARG A 473 7.99 25.86 30.35
CA ARG A 473 7.34 27.11 30.78
C ARG A 473 5.97 27.25 30.15
N ASN A 474 5.11 28.10 30.76
CA ASN A 474 3.79 28.44 30.24
C ASN A 474 2.85 27.25 30.09
N LEU A 475 2.87 26.34 31.05
CA LEU A 475 1.92 25.23 31.14
C LEU A 475 0.70 25.66 31.95
N PRO A 476 -0.52 25.22 31.61
CA PRO A 476 -1.72 25.51 32.37
C PRO A 476 -1.73 24.82 33.74
N ALA A 477 -2.50 25.35 34.68
CA ALA A 477 -2.77 24.68 35.95
C ALA A 477 -3.65 23.43 35.71
N GLY A 478 -3.52 22.45 36.58
CA GLY A 478 -4.24 21.18 36.53
C GLY A 478 -3.39 20.05 35.98
N LEU A 479 -4.05 18.96 35.54
CA LEU A 479 -3.40 17.79 34.98
C LEU A 479 -2.83 18.11 33.60
N THR A 480 -1.53 17.96 33.46
CA THR A 480 -0.83 18.08 32.17
C THR A 480 -0.50 16.67 31.68
N GLU A 481 -1.00 16.30 30.53
CA GLU A 481 -0.71 15.05 29.86
C GLU A 481 0.07 15.30 28.56
N GLY A 482 1.08 14.48 28.31
CA GLY A 482 1.90 14.62 27.13
C GLY A 482 2.88 13.45 26.98
N PHE A 483 3.86 13.64 26.15
CA PHE A 483 4.91 12.66 25.96
C PHE A 483 6.28 13.32 25.81
N ILE A 484 7.30 12.62 26.27
CA ILE A 484 8.69 12.90 25.93
C ILE A 484 8.99 12.18 24.62
N ALA A 485 9.51 12.94 23.64
CA ALA A 485 10.02 12.38 22.39
C ALA A 485 11.54 12.52 22.37
N TYR A 486 12.24 11.44 22.06
CA TYR A 486 13.65 11.47 21.70
C TYR A 486 13.76 11.43 20.17
N VAL A 487 14.59 12.31 19.63
CA VAL A 487 14.88 12.40 18.19
C VAL A 487 16.39 12.45 17.98
N ASP A 488 16.92 11.51 17.21
CA ASP A 488 18.32 11.49 16.80
C ASP A 488 18.48 11.97 15.37
N GLN A 489 18.98 13.20 15.21
CA GLN A 489 19.23 13.80 13.90
C GLN A 489 20.37 13.11 13.14
N THR A 490 21.28 12.42 13.84
CA THR A 490 22.35 11.63 13.20
C THR A 490 21.79 10.37 12.56
N GLY A 491 20.58 9.97 12.95
CA GLY A 491 19.93 8.80 12.46
C GLY A 491 20.51 7.47 12.95
N THR A 492 21.41 7.48 13.90
CA THR A 492 22.04 6.29 14.49
C THR A 492 21.09 5.54 15.42
N HIS A 493 20.25 6.26 16.18
CA HIS A 493 19.35 5.69 17.17
C HIS A 493 17.88 5.84 16.77
N ALA A 494 17.05 4.88 17.18
CA ALA A 494 15.63 4.90 16.94
C ALA A 494 14.96 6.02 17.75
N GLU A 495 14.04 6.75 17.10
CA GLU A 495 13.18 7.69 17.79
C GLU A 495 12.16 6.95 18.64
N ILE A 496 11.92 7.44 19.84
CA ILE A 496 10.98 6.84 20.78
C ILE A 496 10.17 7.93 21.50
N ARG A 497 8.98 7.55 21.98
CA ARG A 497 8.10 8.39 22.77
C ARG A 497 7.74 7.69 24.06
N GLN A 498 7.70 8.45 25.16
CA GLN A 498 7.25 8.00 26.46
C GLN A 498 6.17 8.94 26.98
N ASN A 499 4.96 8.42 27.20
CA ASN A 499 3.87 9.18 27.80
C ASN A 499 4.18 9.50 29.25
N ILE A 500 3.85 10.73 29.65
CA ILE A 500 3.98 11.20 31.03
C ILE A 500 2.78 12.09 31.37
N SER A 501 2.49 12.17 32.69
CA SER A 501 1.52 13.11 33.24
C SER A 501 2.03 13.68 34.54
N PHE A 502 1.67 14.92 34.85
CA PHE A 502 1.97 15.60 36.10
C PHE A 502 0.95 16.70 36.37
N ASN A 503 0.83 17.13 37.63
CA ASN A 503 -0.13 18.14 38.04
C ASN A 503 0.57 19.47 38.40
N LEU A 504 -0.02 20.60 37.99
CA LEU A 504 0.46 21.93 38.29
C LEU A 504 -0.57 22.71 39.09
N ILE A 505 -0.12 23.37 40.16
CA ILE A 505 -0.96 24.29 40.96
C ILE A 505 -0.89 25.68 40.34
N GLN A 506 -2.00 26.43 40.38
CA GLN A 506 -2.03 27.82 39.92
C GLN A 506 -1.03 28.66 40.74
N GLY A 507 -0.06 29.23 40.08
CA GLY A 507 0.87 30.19 40.69
C GLY A 507 0.25 31.58 40.81
N VAL A 508 0.96 32.50 41.44
CA VAL A 508 0.55 33.90 41.54
C VAL A 508 0.60 34.54 40.14
N GLU A 509 -0.54 35.03 39.62
CA GLU A 509 -0.57 35.70 38.33
C GLU A 509 0.24 37.01 38.36
N PRO A 510 1.12 37.24 37.39
CA PRO A 510 1.65 38.56 37.17
C PRO A 510 0.51 39.49 36.70
N THR A 511 0.45 40.72 37.22
CA THR A 511 -0.54 41.72 36.89
C THR A 511 -0.72 41.86 35.36
N PRO A 512 -1.95 41.79 34.82
CA PRO A 512 -2.16 41.73 33.39
C PRO A 512 -1.65 42.99 32.67
N SER A 513 -0.81 42.78 31.69
CA SER A 513 -0.47 43.81 30.69
C SER A 513 -1.70 44.08 29.81
N PRO A 514 -1.95 45.28 29.35
CA PRO A 514 -3.19 45.65 28.64
C PRO A 514 -3.39 44.78 27.38
N THR A 515 -4.59 44.25 27.27
CA THR A 515 -5.04 43.38 26.19
C THR A 515 -4.94 44.09 24.83
N PRO A 516 -4.29 43.56 23.82
CA PRO A 516 -4.37 44.11 22.46
C PRO A 516 -5.79 43.97 21.91
N LYS A 517 -6.27 45.04 21.30
CA LYS A 517 -7.57 45.12 20.63
C LYS A 517 -7.71 43.98 19.58
N PRO A 518 -8.89 43.36 19.45
CA PRO A 518 -9.08 42.27 18.48
C PRO A 518 -8.79 42.76 17.05
N THR A 519 -7.84 42.16 16.42
CA THR A 519 -7.57 42.34 14.99
C THR A 519 -8.63 41.58 14.20
N ALA A 520 -9.25 42.27 13.23
CA ALA A 520 -10.26 41.71 12.36
C ALA A 520 -9.80 40.36 11.75
N THR A 521 -10.65 39.37 11.82
CA THR A 521 -10.45 38.03 11.20
C THR A 521 -10.26 38.20 9.70
N ARG A 522 -9.07 37.91 9.25
CA ARG A 522 -8.73 37.87 7.82
C ARG A 522 -9.48 36.66 7.21
N PRO A 523 -10.11 36.81 6.03
CA PRO A 523 -10.73 35.67 5.35
C PRO A 523 -9.70 34.56 5.10
N PRO A 524 -10.11 33.27 5.04
CA PRO A 524 -9.20 32.17 4.87
C PRO A 524 -8.40 32.36 3.60
N VAL A 525 -7.08 32.40 3.74
CA VAL A 525 -6.15 32.48 2.61
C VAL A 525 -6.24 31.12 1.87
N VAL A 526 -6.72 31.16 0.64
CA VAL A 526 -6.59 29.99 -0.27
C VAL A 526 -5.10 29.76 -0.48
N VAL A 527 -4.57 28.69 0.10
CA VAL A 527 -3.16 28.32 -0.06
C VAL A 527 -2.97 27.86 -1.50
N ASP A 528 -2.21 28.60 -2.30
CA ASP A 528 -1.78 28.14 -3.63
C ASP A 528 -0.75 27.01 -3.45
N THR A 529 -1.23 25.77 -3.57
CA THR A 529 -0.42 24.56 -3.43
C THR A 529 0.68 24.45 -4.49
N CYS A 530 0.61 25.27 -5.57
CA CYS A 530 1.61 25.31 -6.64
C CYS A 530 2.65 26.42 -6.46
N LYS A 531 2.59 27.21 -5.38
CA LYS A 531 3.58 28.27 -5.15
C LYS A 531 4.98 27.65 -5.00
N GLY A 532 5.92 28.11 -5.84
CA GLY A 532 7.30 27.64 -5.85
C GLY A 532 7.53 26.28 -6.57
N GLN A 533 6.50 25.67 -7.15
CA GLN A 533 6.67 24.48 -7.98
C GLN A 533 6.93 24.83 -9.45
N ILE A 534 7.67 23.95 -10.12
CA ILE A 534 7.98 24.07 -11.56
C ILE A 534 6.72 23.69 -12.35
N LYS A 535 6.39 24.52 -13.37
CA LYS A 535 5.15 24.40 -14.15
C LYS A 535 5.40 23.97 -15.60
N ASN A 536 6.56 23.47 -15.91
CA ASN A 536 6.99 23.13 -17.28
C ASN A 536 5.91 22.54 -18.17
#